data_49c9f5c474d47a36e12daac3936d6937
#
_entry.id   49c9f5c474d47a36e12daac3936d6937
#
_cell.length_a   1.000
_cell.length_b   1.000
_cell.length_c   1.000
_cell.angle_alpha   90.00
_cell.angle_beta   90.00
_cell.angle_gamma   90.00
#
_symmetry.space_group_name_H-M   'P 1'
#
loop_
_entity.id
_entity.type
_entity.pdbx_description
1 polymer ?
#
loop_
_entity_poly.entity_id
_entity_poly.type
_entity_poly.pdbx_seq_one_letter_code
_entity_poly.pdbx_strand_id
1 'polypeptide(L)'
;MTIRTFVLVAALVSLGSALHAQEPVVGVKDPESLFKDPDPMLNRNKQATLHIMRELLQCGQWDRAGEWLTQAYHQHNPNAASGLAGVVTFFTKVLGVKRQDKCDKLTTEVVAVIADDAYVTVLMPRKYPDPRKAGAEYYTTWFDTWRFVNGKADEHWDPATIAPPAAK
;
A
#
# COMPACT_ATOMS: atom_id res chain seq x y z
N MET A 1 73.46 25.61 18.66
CA MET A 1 72.35 24.86 19.31
C MET A 1 71.09 25.17 18.52
N THR A 2 70.71 24.27 17.58
CA THR A 2 69.66 24.52 16.62
C THR A 2 68.40 23.78 17.02
N ILE A 3 67.37 24.54 17.41
CA ILE A 3 66.07 24.00 17.84
C ILE A 3 65.28 23.63 16.56
N ARG A 4 64.99 22.37 16.34
CA ARG A 4 64.09 21.90 15.27
C ARG A 4 62.64 21.86 15.79
N THR A 5 61.84 22.75 15.28
CA THR A 5 60.39 22.78 15.58
C THR A 5 59.70 21.71 14.75
N PHE A 6 59.16 20.67 15.38
CA PHE A 6 58.26 19.72 14.75
C PHE A 6 56.87 20.29 14.67
N VAL A 7 56.37 20.49 13.47
CA VAL A 7 54.96 20.84 13.23
C VAL A 7 54.19 19.53 13.11
N LEU A 8 53.32 19.28 14.11
CA LEU A 8 52.41 18.15 14.10
C LEU A 8 51.18 18.54 13.29
N VAL A 9 51.04 18.00 12.07
CA VAL A 9 49.82 18.16 11.27
C VAL A 9 48.82 17.12 11.72
N ALA A 10 47.82 17.55 12.49
CA ALA A 10 46.69 16.72 12.87
C ALA A 10 45.72 16.62 11.65
N ALA A 11 45.71 15.48 10.99
CA ALA A 11 44.71 15.16 9.97
C ALA A 11 43.37 14.92 10.66
N LEU A 12 42.43 15.87 10.53
CA LEU A 12 41.03 15.67 10.89
C LEU A 12 40.42 14.68 9.86
N VAL A 13 40.30 13.42 10.25
CA VAL A 13 39.46 12.45 9.53
C VAL A 13 38.01 12.82 9.85
N SER A 14 37.34 13.54 8.95
CA SER A 14 35.90 13.73 8.99
C SER A 14 35.26 12.36 8.72
N LEU A 15 34.82 11.68 9.77
CA LEU A 15 33.87 10.57 9.67
C LEU A 15 32.56 11.16 9.13
N GLY A 16 32.43 11.24 7.79
CA GLY A 16 31.18 11.49 7.12
C GLY A 16 30.21 10.40 7.58
N SER A 17 29.21 10.76 8.39
CA SER A 17 28.07 9.89 8.67
C SER A 17 27.48 9.50 7.32
N ALA A 18 27.69 8.27 6.86
CA ALA A 18 26.98 7.74 5.72
C ALA A 18 25.50 7.82 6.09
N LEU A 19 24.80 8.80 5.53
CA LEU A 19 23.35 8.84 5.55
C LEU A 19 22.91 7.54 4.90
N HIS A 20 22.44 6.59 5.69
CA HIS A 20 21.91 5.33 5.18
C HIS A 20 20.72 5.72 4.31
N ALA A 21 20.88 5.55 2.98
CA ALA A 21 19.77 5.70 2.07
C ALA A 21 18.69 4.70 2.48
N GLN A 22 17.43 5.13 2.49
CA GLN A 22 16.31 4.24 2.76
C GLN A 22 16.34 3.08 1.75
N GLU A 23 16.29 1.85 2.25
CA GLU A 23 16.13 0.68 1.38
C GLU A 23 14.78 0.75 0.65
N PRO A 24 14.75 0.49 -0.66
CA PRO A 24 13.52 0.50 -1.43
C PRO A 24 12.60 -0.64 -0.98
N VAL A 25 11.29 -0.34 -0.85
CA VAL A 25 10.27 -1.37 -0.66
C VAL A 25 9.98 -1.99 -2.02
N VAL A 26 10.19 -3.30 -2.16
CA VAL A 26 10.08 -4.01 -3.44
C VAL A 26 9.04 -5.11 -3.35
N GLY A 27 8.12 -5.16 -4.30
CA GLY A 27 7.13 -6.23 -4.45
C GLY A 27 7.75 -7.53 -4.97
N VAL A 28 7.08 -8.65 -4.73
CA VAL A 28 7.49 -9.95 -5.29
C VAL A 28 7.25 -10.00 -6.82
N LYS A 29 7.98 -10.86 -7.50
CA LYS A 29 7.88 -11.03 -8.96
C LYS A 29 6.51 -11.55 -9.43
N ASP A 30 5.88 -12.42 -8.65
CA ASP A 30 4.56 -12.99 -8.91
C ASP A 30 3.62 -12.71 -7.73
N PRO A 31 2.94 -11.54 -7.71
CA PRO A 31 2.12 -11.15 -6.59
C PRO A 31 0.91 -12.09 -6.36
N GLU A 32 0.33 -12.70 -7.40
CA GLU A 32 -0.83 -13.57 -7.26
C GLU A 32 -0.50 -14.86 -6.49
N SER A 33 0.77 -15.30 -6.48
CA SER A 33 1.21 -16.46 -5.71
C SER A 33 1.03 -16.30 -4.19
N LEU A 34 1.03 -15.05 -3.69
CA LEU A 34 0.88 -14.73 -2.27
C LEU A 34 -0.55 -14.91 -1.75
N PHE A 35 -1.54 -14.95 -2.65
CA PHE A 35 -2.96 -15.05 -2.30
C PHE A 35 -3.45 -16.50 -2.16
N LYS A 36 -2.55 -17.46 -2.00
CA LYS A 36 -2.84 -18.87 -1.77
C LYS A 36 -2.58 -19.23 -0.31
N ASP A 37 -3.37 -20.16 0.23
CA ASP A 37 -3.19 -20.67 1.59
C ASP A 37 -3.61 -22.15 1.65
N PRO A 38 -2.93 -23.02 2.42
CA PRO A 38 -3.35 -24.40 2.63
C PRO A 38 -4.64 -24.52 3.47
N ASP A 39 -4.92 -23.56 4.35
CA ASP A 39 -6.17 -23.50 5.09
C ASP A 39 -7.32 -23.04 4.18
N PRO A 40 -8.43 -23.79 4.05
CA PRO A 40 -9.52 -23.45 3.13
C PRO A 40 -10.20 -22.11 3.42
N MET A 41 -10.30 -21.70 4.69
CA MET A 41 -10.93 -20.43 5.08
C MET A 41 -10.00 -19.28 4.73
N LEU A 42 -8.72 -19.35 5.11
CA LEU A 42 -7.72 -18.34 4.79
C LEU A 42 -7.54 -18.21 3.27
N ASN A 43 -7.52 -19.35 2.56
CA ASN A 43 -7.43 -19.34 1.10
C ASN A 43 -8.64 -18.63 0.46
N ARG A 44 -9.86 -18.91 0.91
CA ARG A 44 -11.06 -18.21 0.41
C ARG A 44 -10.96 -16.69 0.62
N ASN A 45 -10.54 -16.25 1.81
CA ASN A 45 -10.41 -14.83 2.13
C ASN A 45 -9.28 -14.17 1.31
N LYS A 46 -8.13 -14.84 1.14
CA LYS A 46 -7.04 -14.39 0.27
C LYS A 46 -7.47 -14.30 -1.19
N GLN A 47 -8.22 -15.27 -1.71
CA GLN A 47 -8.73 -15.23 -3.08
C GLN A 47 -9.72 -14.08 -3.29
N ALA A 48 -10.64 -13.85 -2.35
CA ALA A 48 -11.52 -12.68 -2.39
C ALA A 48 -10.72 -11.37 -2.37
N THR A 49 -9.65 -11.30 -1.55
CA THR A 49 -8.72 -10.16 -1.53
C THR A 49 -8.02 -9.97 -2.87
N LEU A 50 -7.60 -11.06 -3.54
CA LEU A 50 -7.01 -10.98 -4.89
C LEU A 50 -7.99 -10.34 -5.89
N HIS A 51 -9.26 -10.72 -5.85
CA HIS A 51 -10.29 -10.11 -6.71
C HIS A 51 -10.51 -8.63 -6.37
N ILE A 52 -10.56 -8.27 -5.08
CA ILE A 52 -10.64 -6.86 -4.66
C ILE A 52 -9.46 -6.07 -5.23
N MET A 53 -8.23 -6.55 -5.05
CA MET A 53 -7.01 -5.89 -5.53
C MET A 53 -6.98 -5.76 -7.05
N ARG A 54 -7.28 -6.84 -7.77
CA ARG A 54 -7.18 -6.89 -9.23
C ARG A 54 -8.38 -6.24 -9.92
N GLU A 55 -9.60 -6.67 -9.59
CA GLU A 55 -10.80 -6.25 -10.32
C GLU A 55 -11.28 -4.87 -9.89
N LEU A 56 -11.34 -4.61 -8.56
CA LEU A 56 -11.88 -3.34 -8.07
C LEU A 56 -10.82 -2.25 -8.06
N LEU A 57 -9.70 -2.47 -7.36
CA LEU A 57 -8.69 -1.42 -7.15
C LEU A 57 -7.83 -1.16 -8.39
N GLN A 58 -7.33 -2.21 -9.04
CA GLN A 58 -6.48 -2.05 -10.22
C GLN A 58 -7.29 -1.75 -11.49
N CYS A 59 -8.36 -2.50 -11.75
CA CYS A 59 -9.11 -2.43 -13.02
C CYS A 59 -10.40 -1.59 -12.94
N GLY A 60 -10.76 -1.07 -11.78
CA GLY A 60 -11.90 -0.18 -11.62
C GLY A 60 -13.27 -0.80 -11.90
N GLN A 61 -13.41 -2.13 -11.77
CA GLN A 61 -14.66 -2.86 -12.04
C GLN A 61 -15.62 -2.78 -10.84
N TRP A 62 -15.87 -1.55 -10.35
CA TRP A 62 -16.66 -1.28 -9.15
C TRP A 62 -18.14 -1.65 -9.27
N ASP A 63 -18.66 -1.85 -10.49
CA ASP A 63 -19.96 -2.45 -10.74
C ASP A 63 -20.09 -3.90 -10.23
N ARG A 64 -18.96 -4.59 -10.04
CA ARG A 64 -18.87 -5.94 -9.49
C ARG A 64 -18.60 -5.98 -7.98
N ALA A 65 -18.48 -4.82 -7.32
CA ALA A 65 -18.06 -4.75 -5.91
C ALA A 65 -18.91 -5.63 -4.97
N GLY A 66 -20.21 -5.79 -5.24
CA GLY A 66 -21.09 -6.65 -4.44
C GLY A 66 -20.78 -8.16 -4.49
N GLU A 67 -19.92 -8.61 -5.40
CA GLU A 67 -19.41 -9.99 -5.43
C GLU A 67 -18.42 -10.23 -4.27
N TRP A 68 -17.63 -9.22 -3.92
CA TRP A 68 -16.49 -9.30 -3.00
C TRP A 68 -16.67 -8.54 -1.68
N LEU A 69 -17.57 -7.54 -1.65
CA LEU A 69 -17.87 -6.73 -0.48
C LEU A 69 -19.28 -7.00 0.04
N THR A 70 -19.48 -6.86 1.35
CA THR A 70 -20.81 -6.92 1.95
C THR A 70 -21.59 -5.62 1.72
N GLN A 71 -22.90 -5.63 1.88
CA GLN A 71 -23.72 -4.43 1.79
C GLN A 71 -23.39 -3.42 2.91
N ALA A 72 -23.03 -3.92 4.10
CA ALA A 72 -22.68 -3.10 5.25
C ALA A 72 -21.31 -2.43 5.12
N TYR A 73 -20.35 -3.09 4.50
CA TYR A 73 -18.94 -2.72 4.32
C TYR A 73 -18.48 -1.50 5.12
N HIS A 74 -17.97 -1.72 6.31
CA HIS A 74 -17.50 -0.67 7.21
C HIS A 74 -16.15 -0.11 6.73
N GLN A 75 -16.10 1.19 6.48
CA GLN A 75 -14.92 1.86 5.95
C GLN A 75 -14.29 2.78 7.00
N HIS A 76 -12.99 2.58 7.28
CA HIS A 76 -12.22 3.40 8.21
C HIS A 76 -11.32 4.44 7.51
N ASN A 77 -11.26 4.44 6.17
CA ASN A 77 -10.62 5.51 5.40
C ASN A 77 -11.44 6.80 5.56
N PRO A 78 -10.84 7.91 6.04
CA PRO A 78 -11.57 9.14 6.33
C PRO A 78 -12.16 9.84 5.08
N ASN A 79 -11.75 9.39 3.88
CA ASN A 79 -12.20 9.99 2.61
C ASN A 79 -13.37 9.23 1.97
N ALA A 80 -13.73 8.04 2.48
CA ALA A 80 -14.75 7.19 1.88
C ALA A 80 -15.86 6.86 2.88
N ALA A 81 -17.11 7.00 2.47
CA ALA A 81 -18.25 6.62 3.31
C ALA A 81 -18.40 5.10 3.41
N SER A 82 -18.89 4.62 4.56
CA SER A 82 -19.27 3.22 4.78
C SER A 82 -20.45 2.80 3.90
N GLY A 83 -20.64 1.48 3.77
CA GLY A 83 -21.60 0.84 2.91
C GLY A 83 -21.10 0.62 1.50
N LEU A 84 -21.56 -0.45 0.86
CA LEU A 84 -21.19 -0.80 -0.53
C LEU A 84 -21.38 0.39 -1.49
N ALA A 85 -22.51 1.07 -1.40
CA ALA A 85 -22.79 2.25 -2.24
C ALA A 85 -21.84 3.41 -1.96
N GLY A 86 -21.42 3.60 -0.71
CA GLY A 86 -20.48 4.64 -0.30
C GLY A 86 -19.11 4.44 -0.92
N VAL A 87 -18.54 3.25 -0.80
CA VAL A 87 -17.23 2.93 -1.38
C VAL A 87 -17.25 2.94 -2.90
N VAL A 88 -18.32 2.43 -3.54
CA VAL A 88 -18.48 2.50 -5.00
C VAL A 88 -18.51 3.95 -5.48
N THR A 89 -19.27 4.81 -4.79
CA THR A 89 -19.34 6.25 -5.09
C THR A 89 -17.97 6.92 -4.96
N PHE A 90 -17.22 6.61 -3.91
CA PHE A 90 -15.88 7.15 -3.69
C PHE A 90 -14.97 6.87 -4.89
N PHE A 91 -14.85 5.62 -5.32
CA PHE A 91 -13.96 5.27 -6.42
C PHE A 91 -14.46 5.75 -7.77
N THR A 92 -15.77 5.67 -8.05
CA THR A 92 -16.31 5.97 -9.39
C THR A 92 -16.60 7.46 -9.60
N LYS A 93 -17.03 8.20 -8.56
CA LYS A 93 -17.44 9.61 -8.66
C LYS A 93 -16.42 10.57 -8.08
N VAL A 94 -15.85 10.26 -6.90
CA VAL A 94 -14.88 11.16 -6.25
C VAL A 94 -13.51 11.01 -6.89
N LEU A 95 -12.99 9.79 -7.00
CA LEU A 95 -11.69 9.52 -7.63
C LEU A 95 -11.78 9.42 -9.17
N GLY A 96 -12.97 9.19 -9.72
CA GLY A 96 -13.17 9.09 -11.17
C GLY A 96 -12.45 7.91 -11.81
N VAL A 97 -12.22 6.82 -11.05
CA VAL A 97 -11.54 5.62 -11.55
C VAL A 97 -12.30 5.04 -12.74
N LYS A 98 -11.59 4.81 -13.84
CA LYS A 98 -12.19 4.28 -15.07
C LYS A 98 -12.11 2.77 -15.08
N ARG A 99 -13.23 2.13 -15.46
CA ARG A 99 -13.30 0.69 -15.69
C ARG A 99 -12.38 0.27 -16.83
N GLN A 100 -11.64 -0.80 -16.61
CA GLN A 100 -10.91 -1.54 -17.63
C GLN A 100 -11.59 -2.90 -17.80
N ASP A 101 -11.91 -3.27 -19.04
CA ASP A 101 -12.59 -4.53 -19.33
C ASP A 101 -11.61 -5.72 -19.25
N LYS A 102 -10.36 -5.50 -19.68
CA LYS A 102 -9.31 -6.51 -19.64
C LYS A 102 -8.57 -6.46 -18.30
N CYS A 103 -8.72 -7.50 -17.51
CA CYS A 103 -8.24 -7.59 -16.12
C CYS A 103 -7.71 -9.00 -15.79
N ASP A 104 -6.79 -9.49 -16.62
CA ASP A 104 -6.38 -10.89 -16.58
C ASP A 104 -5.39 -11.19 -15.45
N LYS A 105 -4.61 -10.21 -15.01
CA LYS A 105 -3.54 -10.39 -14.03
C LYS A 105 -3.38 -9.19 -13.10
N LEU A 106 -3.06 -9.46 -11.83
CA LEU A 106 -2.64 -8.43 -10.88
C LEU A 106 -1.22 -7.95 -11.24
N THR A 107 -1.10 -6.68 -11.60
CA THR A 107 0.19 -6.01 -11.89
C THR A 107 0.62 -5.04 -10.78
N THR A 108 -0.28 -4.75 -9.84
CA THR A 108 0.04 -3.99 -8.63
C THR A 108 1.11 -4.74 -7.84
N GLU A 109 2.19 -4.04 -7.50
CA GLU A 109 3.27 -4.62 -6.70
C GLU A 109 2.77 -4.96 -5.28
N VAL A 110 3.04 -6.19 -4.84
CA VAL A 110 2.71 -6.69 -3.50
C VAL A 110 3.96 -7.26 -2.85
N VAL A 111 4.21 -6.84 -1.60
CA VAL A 111 5.35 -7.33 -0.79
C VAL A 111 4.98 -8.60 -0.05
N ALA A 112 3.80 -8.62 0.58
CA ALA A 112 3.31 -9.76 1.36
C ALA A 112 1.78 -9.74 1.45
N VAL A 113 1.18 -10.92 1.66
CA VAL A 113 -0.22 -11.12 2.01
C VAL A 113 -0.28 -11.98 3.26
N ILE A 114 -0.73 -11.38 4.35
CA ILE A 114 -0.83 -12.02 5.67
C ILE A 114 -2.31 -12.27 5.95
N ALA A 115 -2.65 -13.50 6.32
CA ALA A 115 -4.01 -13.86 6.71
C ALA A 115 -4.00 -14.57 8.05
N ASP A 116 -4.93 -14.19 8.92
CA ASP A 116 -5.16 -14.81 10.22
C ASP A 116 -6.63 -14.69 10.57
N ASP A 117 -7.27 -15.82 10.92
CA ASP A 117 -8.71 -15.89 11.17
C ASP A 117 -9.52 -15.19 10.04
N ALA A 118 -10.33 -14.21 10.37
CA ALA A 118 -11.16 -13.46 9.44
C ALA A 118 -10.39 -12.34 8.70
N TYR A 119 -9.13 -12.08 9.00
CA TYR A 119 -8.40 -10.92 8.50
C TYR A 119 -7.42 -11.27 7.39
N VAL A 120 -7.31 -10.36 6.42
CA VAL A 120 -6.24 -10.38 5.40
C VAL A 120 -5.64 -9.00 5.29
N THR A 121 -4.32 -8.91 5.41
CA THR A 121 -3.55 -7.69 5.21
C THR A 121 -2.65 -7.84 3.99
N VAL A 122 -2.69 -6.86 3.10
CA VAL A 122 -1.82 -6.74 1.92
C VAL A 122 -0.83 -5.61 2.12
N LEU A 123 0.46 -5.91 2.00
CA LEU A 123 1.54 -4.94 2.06
C LEU A 123 1.97 -4.57 0.64
N MET A 124 2.02 -3.27 0.34
CA MET A 124 2.37 -2.75 -0.99
C MET A 124 3.42 -1.66 -0.93
N PRO A 125 4.35 -1.57 -1.89
CA PRO A 125 5.21 -0.41 -2.02
C PRO A 125 4.40 0.85 -2.30
N ARG A 126 4.82 1.98 -1.73
CA ARG A 126 4.32 3.31 -2.08
C ARG A 126 5.48 4.25 -2.31
N LYS A 127 5.31 5.13 -3.29
CA LYS A 127 6.22 6.24 -3.52
C LYS A 127 5.50 7.56 -3.31
N TYR A 128 6.19 8.49 -2.68
CA TYR A 128 5.72 9.86 -2.52
C TYR A 128 6.82 10.84 -2.89
N PRO A 129 6.48 12.06 -3.35
CA PRO A 129 7.46 13.13 -3.48
C PRO A 129 8.14 13.42 -2.14
N ASP A 130 9.47 13.56 -2.14
CA ASP A 130 10.21 13.90 -0.93
C ASP A 130 10.09 15.42 -0.64
N PRO A 131 9.40 15.84 0.43
CA PRO A 131 9.22 17.25 0.73
C PRO A 131 10.53 17.94 1.13
N ARG A 132 11.59 17.18 1.42
CA ARG A 132 12.92 17.69 1.80
C ARG A 132 13.81 17.98 0.59
N LYS A 133 13.48 17.41 -0.58
CA LYS A 133 14.31 17.52 -1.79
C LYS A 133 13.45 17.55 -3.04
N ALA A 134 13.37 18.72 -3.68
CA ALA A 134 12.60 18.89 -4.92
C ALA A 134 13.01 17.88 -6.00
N GLY A 135 12.02 17.23 -6.63
CA GLY A 135 12.23 16.23 -7.67
C GLY A 135 12.69 14.85 -7.17
N ALA A 136 12.88 14.67 -5.87
CA ALA A 136 13.16 13.36 -5.28
C ALA A 136 11.89 12.68 -4.82
N GLU A 137 11.94 11.36 -4.68
CA GLU A 137 10.90 10.51 -4.13
C GLU A 137 11.45 9.71 -2.94
N TYR A 138 10.58 9.32 -2.03
CA TYR A 138 10.88 8.35 -0.98
C TYR A 138 9.92 7.16 -1.02
N TYR A 139 10.36 6.04 -0.52
CA TYR A 139 9.55 4.83 -0.42
C TYR A 139 8.92 4.72 0.96
N THR A 140 7.71 4.16 0.99
CA THR A 140 7.06 3.70 2.21
C THR A 140 6.22 2.45 1.88
N THR A 141 5.57 1.91 2.89
CA THR A 141 4.70 0.75 2.73
C THR A 141 3.26 1.17 2.98
N TRP A 142 2.38 0.79 2.07
CA TRP A 142 0.95 0.88 2.25
C TRP A 142 0.41 -0.45 2.76
N PHE A 143 -0.60 -0.39 3.62
CA PHE A 143 -1.26 -1.55 4.20
C PHE A 143 -2.76 -1.43 3.97
N ASP A 144 -3.34 -2.36 3.22
CA ASP A 144 -4.78 -2.54 3.18
C ASP A 144 -5.13 -3.79 4.00
N THR A 145 -6.03 -3.66 4.96
CA THR A 145 -6.51 -4.74 5.80
C THR A 145 -8.01 -4.88 5.67
N TRP A 146 -8.48 -6.10 5.46
CA TRP A 146 -9.91 -6.42 5.43
C TRP A 146 -10.25 -7.47 6.46
N ARG A 147 -11.43 -7.33 7.07
CA ARG A 147 -12.10 -8.39 7.81
C ARG A 147 -13.16 -9.02 6.92
N PHE A 148 -13.23 -10.33 6.93
CA PHE A 148 -14.12 -11.12 6.07
C PHE A 148 -15.28 -11.74 6.85
N VAL A 149 -16.47 -11.72 6.25
CA VAL A 149 -17.66 -12.44 6.70
C VAL A 149 -18.19 -13.25 5.53
N ASN A 150 -18.24 -14.57 5.70
CA ASN A 150 -18.70 -15.52 4.67
C ASN A 150 -17.99 -15.34 3.30
N GLY A 151 -16.68 -15.02 3.31
CA GLY A 151 -15.86 -14.86 2.11
C GLY A 151 -16.03 -13.52 1.38
N LYS A 152 -16.72 -12.55 1.97
CA LYS A 152 -16.79 -11.17 1.51
C LYS A 152 -16.16 -10.23 2.51
N ALA A 153 -15.43 -9.22 2.03
CA ALA A 153 -14.90 -8.18 2.88
C ALA A 153 -16.05 -7.35 3.47
N ASP A 154 -16.07 -7.25 4.79
CA ASP A 154 -17.10 -6.57 5.59
C ASP A 154 -16.59 -5.27 6.21
N GLU A 155 -15.28 -5.18 6.40
CA GLU A 155 -14.65 -4.05 7.07
C GLU A 155 -13.25 -3.83 6.53
N HIS A 156 -12.79 -2.56 6.45
CA HIS A 156 -11.53 -2.18 5.82
C HIS A 156 -10.80 -1.08 6.58
N TRP A 157 -9.50 -1.24 6.72
CA TRP A 157 -8.56 -0.26 7.28
C TRP A 157 -7.41 -0.01 6.30
N ASP A 158 -7.00 1.24 6.21
CA ASP A 158 -5.80 1.67 5.51
C ASP A 158 -5.16 2.89 6.23
N PRO A 159 -3.91 3.26 5.92
CA PRO A 159 -3.25 4.42 6.51
C PRO A 159 -3.60 5.75 5.81
N ALA A 160 -4.75 5.84 5.13
CA ALA A 160 -5.14 7.05 4.42
C ALA A 160 -5.28 8.24 5.38
N THR A 161 -4.84 9.39 4.92
CA THR A 161 -4.96 10.67 5.61
C THR A 161 -5.79 11.65 4.81
N ILE A 162 -6.39 12.63 5.48
CA ILE A 162 -7.01 13.76 4.80
C ILE A 162 -5.89 14.66 4.29
N ALA A 163 -5.88 14.94 2.99
CA ALA A 163 -4.92 15.90 2.44
C ALA A 163 -5.14 17.29 3.05
N PRO A 164 -4.07 18.00 3.43
CA PRO A 164 -4.18 19.38 3.85
C PRO A 164 -4.80 20.22 2.71
N PRO A 165 -5.57 21.26 3.03
CA PRO A 165 -6.07 22.19 2.02
C PRO A 165 -4.91 22.72 1.17
N ALA A 166 -5.13 22.82 -0.14
CA ALA A 166 -4.14 23.42 -1.02
C ALA A 166 -3.79 24.83 -0.50
N ALA A 167 -2.49 25.12 -0.36
CA ALA A 167 -2.04 26.46 -0.01
C ALA A 167 -2.59 27.45 -1.06
N LYS A 168 -3.30 28.48 -0.59
CA LYS A 168 -3.83 29.58 -1.45
C LYS A 168 -2.71 30.46 -1.93
#